data_bf8c0c001769d3dcfe6315eb6f5fa255
#
_entry.id   bf8c0c001769d3dcfe6315eb6f5fa255
#
_cell.length_a   1.000
_cell.length_b   1.000
_cell.length_c   1.000
_cell.angle_alpha   90.00
_cell.angle_beta   90.00
_cell.angle_gamma   90.00
#
_symmetry.space_group_name_H-M   'P 1'
#
loop_
_entity.id
_entity.type
_entity.pdbx_description
1 polymer ?
#
loop_
_entity_poly.entity_id
_entity_poly.type
_entity_poly.pdbx_seq_one_letter_code
_entity_poly.pdbx_strand_id
1 'polypeptide(L)'
;MELSAIERDLEEAIVSCGCRLYDIALLKENENLVLRISIMKDGGVSLDDCALVSESISPLLDVKDVIKDAYMLEVSSPGIERALKSPKHFMLSLGEVVQVRLQGDYVQNLRGNNVAQELSGKLLRADERGIWLDVDGLESGLGEFDGEDLGQGDLGNFGMLDSSGSPSALESGLDVTNGSFFPYRAIKRAKTIFIDTPSLHKPSRQK
;
A
#
# COMPACT_ATOMS: atom_id res chain seq x y z
N MET A 1 15.06 -9.54 -14.99
CA MET A 1 15.21 -10.47 -13.86
C MET A 1 13.82 -10.64 -13.27
N GLU A 2 13.26 -11.85 -13.31
CA GLU A 2 11.86 -12.03 -12.98
C GLU A 2 11.71 -12.52 -11.53
N LEU A 3 11.69 -11.58 -10.57
CA LEU A 3 11.33 -11.89 -9.16
C LEU A 3 9.93 -12.51 -9.07
N SER A 4 9.06 -12.21 -10.03
CA SER A 4 7.73 -12.82 -10.15
C SER A 4 7.76 -14.36 -10.23
N ALA A 5 8.86 -14.95 -10.72
CA ALA A 5 9.00 -16.39 -10.81
C ALA A 5 9.10 -17.09 -9.43
N ILE A 6 9.54 -16.37 -8.40
CA ILE A 6 9.69 -16.90 -7.04
C ILE A 6 8.69 -16.29 -6.05
N GLU A 7 7.97 -15.24 -6.44
CA GLU A 7 7.06 -14.53 -5.55
C GLU A 7 6.06 -15.47 -4.89
N ARG A 8 5.47 -16.39 -5.66
CA ARG A 8 4.51 -17.35 -5.17
C ARG A 8 5.12 -18.31 -4.12
N ASP A 9 6.32 -18.86 -4.40
CA ASP A 9 6.97 -19.79 -3.48
C ASP A 9 7.37 -19.08 -2.18
N LEU A 10 7.83 -17.83 -2.29
CA LEU A 10 8.11 -16.99 -1.12
C LEU A 10 6.84 -16.68 -0.33
N GLU A 11 5.74 -16.34 -1.00
CA GLU A 11 4.46 -16.07 -0.35
C GLU A 11 3.95 -17.29 0.43
N GLU A 12 4.02 -18.49 -0.15
CA GLU A 12 3.64 -19.74 0.52
C GLU A 12 4.50 -20.00 1.78
N ALA A 13 5.82 -19.80 1.68
CA ALA A 13 6.72 -19.93 2.83
C ALA A 13 6.46 -18.91 3.92
N ILE A 14 6.25 -17.64 3.56
CA ILE A 14 5.95 -16.56 4.49
C ILE A 14 4.62 -16.78 5.21
N VAL A 15 3.60 -17.26 4.47
CA VAL A 15 2.29 -17.61 5.06
C VAL A 15 2.43 -18.76 6.06
N SER A 16 3.30 -19.74 5.81
CA SER A 16 3.55 -20.82 6.77
C SER A 16 4.17 -20.35 8.09
N CYS A 17 4.86 -19.19 8.07
CA CYS A 17 5.38 -18.52 9.26
C CYS A 17 4.32 -17.63 9.97
N GLY A 18 3.05 -17.62 9.50
CA GLY A 18 1.99 -16.79 10.06
C GLY A 18 2.08 -15.31 9.66
N CYS A 19 2.85 -14.99 8.63
CA CYS A 19 3.01 -13.65 8.07
C CYS A 19 2.39 -13.54 6.67
N ARG A 20 2.30 -12.33 6.15
CA ARG A 20 1.86 -12.05 4.78
C ARG A 20 2.95 -11.28 4.04
N LEU A 21 3.20 -11.64 2.80
CA LEU A 21 4.13 -10.91 1.94
C LEU A 21 3.49 -9.57 1.52
N TYR A 22 4.15 -8.47 1.86
CA TYR A 22 3.76 -7.13 1.45
C TYR A 22 4.44 -6.72 0.14
N ASP A 23 5.78 -6.74 0.08
CA ASP A 23 6.56 -6.31 -1.08
C ASP A 23 7.87 -7.08 -1.18
N ILE A 24 8.38 -7.20 -2.42
CA ILE A 24 9.71 -7.73 -2.74
C ILE A 24 10.43 -6.68 -3.56
N ALA A 25 11.59 -6.24 -3.10
CA ALA A 25 12.40 -5.26 -3.81
C ALA A 25 13.86 -5.70 -3.87
N LEU A 26 14.45 -5.60 -5.07
CA LEU A 26 15.87 -5.74 -5.26
C LEU A 26 16.48 -4.34 -5.44
N LEU A 27 17.25 -3.91 -4.47
CA LEU A 27 17.75 -2.56 -4.33
C LEU A 27 19.27 -2.55 -4.36
N LYS A 28 19.87 -1.48 -4.84
CA LYS A 28 21.31 -1.25 -4.72
C LYS A 28 21.55 -0.16 -3.68
N GLU A 29 22.10 -0.55 -2.53
CA GLU A 29 22.39 0.35 -1.42
C GLU A 29 23.89 0.30 -1.09
N ASN A 30 24.55 1.46 -1.09
CA ASN A 30 25.99 1.55 -0.77
C ASN A 30 26.85 0.50 -1.48
N GLU A 31 26.65 0.32 -2.79
CA GLU A 31 27.31 -0.68 -3.65
C GLU A 31 26.90 -2.14 -3.41
N ASN A 32 26.14 -2.44 -2.37
CA ASN A 32 25.62 -3.77 -2.10
C ASN A 32 24.27 -3.97 -2.76
N LEU A 33 24.04 -5.19 -3.24
CA LEU A 33 22.73 -5.61 -3.72
C LEU A 33 21.95 -6.13 -2.51
N VAL A 34 20.73 -5.61 -2.29
CA VAL A 34 19.88 -5.98 -1.17
C VAL A 34 18.57 -6.53 -1.71
N LEU A 35 18.25 -7.77 -1.36
CA LEU A 35 16.90 -8.33 -1.56
C LEU A 35 16.08 -8.04 -0.29
N ARG A 36 15.20 -7.06 -0.39
CA ARG A 36 14.32 -6.67 0.71
C ARG A 36 12.96 -7.34 0.57
N ILE A 37 12.59 -8.11 1.59
CA ILE A 37 11.30 -8.77 1.74
C ILE A 37 10.54 -8.05 2.86
N SER A 38 9.47 -7.36 2.49
CA SER A 38 8.61 -6.69 3.46
C SER A 38 7.45 -7.60 3.85
N ILE A 39 7.25 -7.84 5.14
CA ILE A 39 6.22 -8.74 5.66
C ILE A 39 5.26 -8.00 6.59
N MET A 40 4.02 -8.48 6.65
CA MET A 40 2.97 -7.98 7.56
C MET A 40 2.43 -9.11 8.42
N LYS A 41 1.99 -8.74 9.63
CA LYS A 41 1.32 -9.65 10.57
C LYS A 41 0.28 -8.87 11.37
N ASP A 42 -0.83 -9.50 11.68
CA ASP A 42 -1.84 -8.90 12.55
C ASP A 42 -1.26 -8.71 13.95
N GLY A 43 -1.36 -7.49 14.48
CA GLY A 43 -0.72 -7.13 15.75
C GLY A 43 0.73 -6.63 15.62
N GLY A 44 1.27 -6.57 14.39
CA GLY A 44 2.63 -6.11 14.11
C GLY A 44 3.64 -7.24 13.93
N VAL A 45 4.76 -6.91 13.30
CA VAL A 45 5.88 -7.83 13.01
C VAL A 45 6.95 -7.66 14.08
N SER A 46 7.34 -8.76 14.71
CA SER A 46 8.45 -8.81 15.67
C SER A 46 9.78 -9.15 14.97
N LEU A 47 10.90 -8.96 15.68
CA LEU A 47 12.21 -9.40 15.20
C LEU A 47 12.27 -10.93 15.03
N ASP A 48 11.61 -11.68 15.91
CA ASP A 48 11.54 -13.14 15.82
C ASP A 48 10.77 -13.59 14.56
N ASP A 49 9.71 -12.86 14.19
CA ASP A 49 9.00 -13.12 12.93
C ASP A 49 9.90 -12.88 11.72
N CYS A 50 10.69 -11.81 11.73
CA CYS A 50 11.65 -11.52 10.66
C CYS A 50 12.72 -12.62 10.55
N ALA A 51 13.27 -13.08 11.69
CA ALA A 51 14.27 -14.16 11.73
C ALA A 51 13.68 -15.46 11.20
N LEU A 52 12.48 -15.86 11.67
CA LEU A 52 11.79 -17.08 11.24
C LEU A 52 11.53 -17.08 9.73
N VAL A 53 11.04 -15.96 9.20
CA VAL A 53 10.81 -15.82 7.75
C VAL A 53 12.12 -15.89 7.00
N SER A 54 13.18 -15.19 7.45
CA SER A 54 14.48 -15.21 6.81
C SER A 54 15.05 -16.63 6.72
N GLU A 55 14.98 -17.40 7.81
CA GLU A 55 15.42 -18.80 7.86
C GLU A 55 14.59 -19.70 6.92
N SER A 56 13.29 -19.45 6.81
CA SER A 56 12.39 -20.23 5.96
C SER A 56 12.61 -19.99 4.47
N ILE A 57 12.89 -18.75 4.05
CA ILE A 57 13.00 -18.38 2.64
C ILE A 57 14.42 -18.51 2.08
N SER A 58 15.48 -18.45 2.92
CA SER A 58 16.87 -18.54 2.46
C SER A 58 17.13 -19.81 1.63
N PRO A 59 16.73 -21.03 2.05
CA PRO A 59 16.94 -22.23 1.24
C PRO A 59 16.20 -22.21 -0.09
N LEU A 60 15.03 -21.57 -0.17
CA LEU A 60 14.27 -21.42 -1.41
C LEU A 60 15.00 -20.53 -2.40
N LEU A 61 15.56 -19.40 -1.91
CA LEU A 61 16.34 -18.47 -2.71
C LEU A 61 17.60 -19.14 -3.26
N ASP A 62 18.30 -19.93 -2.44
CA ASP A 62 19.50 -20.67 -2.83
C ASP A 62 19.21 -21.72 -3.92
N VAL A 63 18.11 -22.48 -3.77
CA VAL A 63 17.73 -23.51 -4.74
C VAL A 63 17.28 -22.90 -6.06
N LYS A 64 16.53 -21.80 -6.02
CA LYS A 64 16.01 -21.15 -7.22
C LYS A 64 17.08 -20.35 -7.96
N ASP A 65 18.10 -19.87 -7.27
CA ASP A 65 19.26 -19.15 -7.81
C ASP A 65 18.88 -18.07 -8.86
N VAL A 66 17.82 -17.30 -8.57
CA VAL A 66 17.28 -16.28 -9.49
C VAL A 66 18.11 -15.01 -9.51
N ILE A 67 18.87 -14.75 -8.45
CA ILE A 67 19.79 -13.60 -8.32
C ILE A 67 21.20 -14.14 -8.40
N LYS A 68 21.89 -13.83 -9.51
CA LYS A 68 23.24 -14.39 -9.79
C LYS A 68 24.36 -13.65 -9.06
N ASP A 69 24.13 -12.40 -8.74
CA ASP A 69 25.07 -11.57 -8.00
C ASP A 69 24.94 -11.86 -6.49
N ALA A 70 26.03 -11.66 -5.76
CA ALA A 70 25.97 -11.71 -4.29
C ALA A 70 25.04 -10.61 -3.77
N TYR A 71 24.13 -10.97 -2.90
CA TYR A 71 23.16 -10.04 -2.29
C TYR A 71 23.03 -10.27 -0.79
N MET A 72 22.53 -9.27 -0.11
CA MET A 72 22.11 -9.33 1.29
C MET A 72 20.59 -9.55 1.35
N LEU A 73 20.15 -10.56 2.09
CA LEU A 73 18.71 -10.75 2.37
C LEU A 73 18.33 -9.88 3.59
N GLU A 74 17.34 -9.04 3.40
CA GLU A 74 16.74 -8.23 4.46
C GLU A 74 15.25 -8.58 4.56
N VAL A 75 14.81 -8.99 5.76
CA VAL A 75 13.40 -9.22 6.07
C VAL A 75 12.98 -8.20 7.12
N SER A 76 11.96 -7.42 6.82
CA SER A 76 11.50 -6.33 7.69
C SER A 76 9.99 -6.06 7.56
N SER A 77 9.43 -5.26 8.48
CA SER A 77 8.10 -4.71 8.28
C SER A 77 8.15 -3.54 7.29
N PRO A 78 7.07 -3.26 6.53
CA PRO A 78 7.04 -2.13 5.60
C PRO A 78 6.94 -0.76 6.31
N GLY A 79 6.87 -0.75 7.64
CA GLY A 79 6.65 0.46 8.43
C GLY A 79 5.17 0.85 8.53
N ILE A 80 4.90 1.91 9.32
CA ILE A 80 3.55 2.45 9.53
C ILE A 80 3.16 3.44 8.42
N GLU A 81 4.11 4.23 7.93
CA GLU A 81 3.94 5.06 6.74
C GLU A 81 4.64 4.40 5.56
N ARG A 82 3.88 3.88 4.63
CA ARG A 82 4.41 3.10 3.52
C ARG A 82 3.73 3.45 2.21
N ALA A 83 4.50 3.43 1.12
CA ALA A 83 3.97 3.67 -0.21
C ALA A 83 3.04 2.56 -0.67
N LEU A 84 1.89 2.93 -1.22
CA LEU A 84 0.92 2.03 -1.83
C LEU A 84 1.11 2.06 -3.35
N LYS A 85 1.85 1.07 -3.87
CA LYS A 85 2.31 1.02 -5.27
C LYS A 85 1.51 0.05 -6.16
N SER A 86 0.62 -0.75 -5.58
CA SER A 86 -0.14 -1.77 -6.31
C SER A 86 -1.51 -1.99 -5.67
N PRO A 87 -2.49 -2.54 -6.40
CA PRO A 87 -3.77 -2.94 -5.81
C PRO A 87 -3.63 -3.85 -4.59
N LYS A 88 -2.64 -4.76 -4.59
CA LYS A 88 -2.33 -5.64 -3.45
C LYS A 88 -2.01 -4.82 -2.20
N HIS A 89 -1.22 -3.74 -2.32
CA HIS A 89 -0.88 -2.89 -1.17
C HIS A 89 -2.11 -2.21 -0.58
N PHE A 90 -3.04 -1.72 -1.42
CA PHE A 90 -4.30 -1.15 -0.93
C PHE A 90 -5.18 -2.21 -0.25
N MET A 91 -5.30 -3.41 -0.83
CA MET A 91 -6.05 -4.51 -0.20
C MET A 91 -5.47 -4.92 1.15
N LEU A 92 -4.15 -4.88 1.32
CA LEU A 92 -3.47 -5.15 2.59
C LEU A 92 -3.56 -4.01 3.61
N SER A 93 -4.02 -2.82 3.19
CA SER A 93 -4.14 -1.63 4.03
C SER A 93 -5.60 -1.22 4.30
N LEU A 94 -6.55 -2.15 4.12
CA LEU A 94 -7.97 -1.88 4.40
C LEU A 94 -8.17 -1.47 5.86
N GLY A 95 -8.95 -0.41 6.06
CA GLY A 95 -9.24 0.16 7.38
C GLY A 95 -8.20 1.15 7.90
N GLU A 96 -7.06 1.28 7.24
CA GLU A 96 -6.05 2.29 7.57
C GLU A 96 -6.39 3.65 6.94
N VAL A 97 -5.77 4.70 7.46
CA VAL A 97 -5.86 6.02 6.84
C VAL A 97 -4.77 6.13 5.79
N VAL A 98 -5.19 6.57 4.60
CA VAL A 98 -4.30 6.74 3.46
C VAL A 98 -4.35 8.18 2.96
N GLN A 99 -3.21 8.67 2.51
CA GLN A 99 -3.09 9.91 1.78
C GLN A 99 -2.90 9.59 0.30
N VAL A 100 -3.69 10.22 -0.55
CA VAL A 100 -3.70 9.99 -1.99
C VAL A 100 -3.47 11.30 -2.72
N ARG A 101 -2.50 11.31 -3.63
CA ARG A 101 -2.29 12.40 -4.56
C ARG A 101 -2.88 12.04 -5.91
N LEU A 102 -3.80 12.87 -6.40
CA LEU A 102 -4.49 12.65 -7.68
C LEU A 102 -3.70 13.22 -8.86
N GLN A 103 -3.95 12.68 -10.05
CA GLN A 103 -3.48 13.21 -11.32
C GLN A 103 -4.14 14.57 -11.58
N GLY A 104 -3.37 15.54 -12.08
CA GLY A 104 -3.87 16.92 -12.25
C GLY A 104 -5.03 17.04 -13.25
N ASP A 105 -4.98 16.28 -14.35
CA ASP A 105 -6.04 16.19 -15.36
C ASP A 105 -7.33 15.55 -14.82
N TYR A 106 -7.22 14.59 -13.90
CA TYR A 106 -8.39 14.01 -13.23
C TYR A 106 -9.07 15.03 -12.33
N VAL A 107 -8.30 15.81 -11.58
CA VAL A 107 -8.83 16.88 -10.71
C VAL A 107 -9.56 17.94 -11.53
N GLN A 108 -9.03 18.33 -12.70
CA GLN A 108 -9.67 19.31 -13.59
C GLN A 108 -11.00 18.82 -14.18
N ASN A 109 -11.16 17.52 -14.37
CA ASN A 109 -12.37 16.91 -14.93
C ASN A 109 -13.49 16.71 -13.87
N LEU A 110 -13.18 16.77 -12.58
CA LEU A 110 -14.16 16.79 -11.50
C LEU A 110 -14.79 18.18 -11.44
N ARG A 111 -15.87 18.38 -12.20
CA ARG A 111 -16.57 19.64 -12.44
C ARG A 111 -16.73 20.51 -11.19
N GLY A 112 -16.04 21.66 -11.17
CA GLY A 112 -16.45 22.86 -10.42
C GLY A 112 -16.30 22.84 -8.91
N ASN A 113 -15.91 21.74 -8.30
CA ASN A 113 -15.58 21.68 -6.89
C ASN A 113 -14.06 21.78 -6.76
N ASN A 114 -13.58 22.57 -5.81
CA ASN A 114 -12.17 22.60 -5.39
C ASN A 114 -11.79 21.25 -4.79
N VAL A 115 -11.64 20.22 -5.63
CA VAL A 115 -11.09 18.95 -5.19
C VAL A 115 -9.61 19.17 -4.99
N ALA A 116 -9.15 19.06 -3.77
CA ALA A 116 -7.74 19.15 -3.46
C ALA A 116 -6.98 18.08 -4.26
N GLN A 117 -5.79 18.41 -4.75
CA GLN A 117 -4.94 17.46 -5.46
C GLN A 117 -4.48 16.33 -4.52
N GLU A 118 -4.51 16.56 -3.23
CA GLU A 118 -4.19 15.62 -2.17
C GLU A 118 -5.39 15.43 -1.26
N LEU A 119 -5.72 14.18 -1.01
CA LEU A 119 -6.84 13.75 -0.19
C LEU A 119 -6.34 12.74 0.84
N SER A 120 -6.86 12.83 2.06
CA SER A 120 -6.67 11.80 3.08
C SER A 120 -8.02 11.23 3.46
N GLY A 121 -8.04 9.92 3.72
CA GLY A 121 -9.28 9.25 4.09
C GLY A 121 -9.02 7.84 4.61
N LYS A 122 -10.01 7.29 5.32
CA LYS A 122 -9.96 5.89 5.70
C LYS A 122 -10.25 5.02 4.48
N LEU A 123 -9.39 4.05 4.22
CA LEU A 123 -9.55 3.11 3.13
C LEU A 123 -10.63 2.09 3.47
N LEU A 124 -11.80 2.24 2.85
CA LEU A 124 -12.97 1.38 3.11
C LEU A 124 -12.93 0.10 2.30
N ARG A 125 -12.53 0.24 1.03
CA ARG A 125 -12.50 -0.87 0.07
C ARG A 125 -11.42 -0.63 -0.98
N ALA A 126 -10.85 -1.72 -1.49
CA ALA A 126 -9.99 -1.73 -2.67
C ALA A 126 -10.32 -2.98 -3.51
N ASP A 127 -10.37 -2.83 -4.84
CA ASP A 127 -10.49 -3.93 -5.78
C ASP A 127 -9.59 -3.68 -7.01
N GLU A 128 -9.75 -4.43 -8.08
CA GLU A 128 -8.94 -4.29 -9.31
C GLU A 128 -9.15 -2.97 -10.05
N ARG A 129 -10.25 -2.25 -9.81
CA ARG A 129 -10.62 -1.01 -10.50
C ARG A 129 -10.14 0.25 -9.79
N GLY A 130 -10.07 0.22 -8.45
CA GLY A 130 -9.74 1.39 -7.66
C GLY A 130 -10.03 1.20 -6.17
N ILE A 131 -10.14 2.34 -5.49
CA ILE A 131 -10.29 2.41 -4.05
C ILE A 131 -11.51 3.25 -3.65
N TRP A 132 -12.05 2.98 -2.47
CA TRP A 132 -13.10 3.78 -1.82
C TRP A 132 -12.54 4.36 -0.53
N LEU A 133 -12.58 5.67 -0.43
CA LEU A 133 -12.11 6.43 0.73
C LEU A 133 -13.28 7.12 1.43
N ASP A 134 -13.31 7.02 2.75
CA ASP A 134 -14.09 7.91 3.60
C ASP A 134 -13.27 9.19 3.83
N VAL A 135 -13.63 10.24 3.12
CA VAL A 135 -12.94 11.53 3.18
C VAL A 135 -13.62 12.52 4.12
N ASP A 136 -14.85 12.22 4.55
CA ASP A 136 -15.67 13.15 5.36
C ASP A 136 -15.25 13.18 6.84
N GLY A 137 -14.50 12.17 7.30
CA GLY A 137 -14.05 12.04 8.69
C GLY A 137 -12.72 12.70 9.03
N LEU A 138 -11.99 13.26 8.06
CA LEU A 138 -10.65 13.80 8.26
C LEU A 138 -10.58 15.25 7.82
N GLU A 139 -10.30 16.13 8.76
CA GLU A 139 -10.04 17.55 8.47
C GLU A 139 -8.89 17.66 7.46
N SER A 140 -9.06 18.53 6.46
CA SER A 140 -8.08 18.90 5.45
C SER A 140 -6.87 19.61 6.08
N GLY A 141 -5.97 18.85 6.71
CA GLY A 141 -4.88 19.44 7.48
C GLY A 141 -3.69 18.50 7.70
N LEU A 142 -3.69 17.33 7.10
CA LEU A 142 -2.59 16.38 7.27
C LEU A 142 -1.52 16.62 6.21
N GLY A 143 -0.37 17.06 6.69
CA GLY A 143 0.94 17.29 6.09
C GLY A 143 1.14 17.14 4.59
N GLU A 144 1.92 18.04 4.04
CA GLU A 144 2.41 17.96 2.66
C GLU A 144 3.07 16.59 2.38
N PHE A 145 2.93 16.10 1.18
CA PHE A 145 3.67 14.96 0.67
C PHE A 145 5.15 15.36 0.64
N ASP A 146 5.91 14.98 1.67
CA ASP A 146 7.35 15.22 1.68
C ASP A 146 7.99 14.59 0.45
N GLY A 147 8.72 15.43 -0.30
CA GLY A 147 9.15 15.13 -1.66
C GLY A 147 10.30 14.14 -1.78
N GLU A 148 10.68 13.41 -0.74
CA GLU A 148 11.80 12.48 -0.77
C GLU A 148 11.35 11.03 -0.90
N ASP A 149 11.63 10.53 -2.07
CA ASP A 149 12.01 9.15 -2.45
C ASP A 149 11.18 7.97 -1.95
N LEU A 150 9.90 7.99 -2.25
CA LEU A 150 9.14 6.75 -2.34
C LEU A 150 9.16 6.33 -3.82
N GLY A 151 10.12 5.44 -4.18
CA GLY A 151 10.44 4.99 -5.53
C GLY A 151 9.26 5.04 -6.51
N GLN A 152 9.54 5.46 -7.75
CA GLN A 152 8.59 5.62 -8.84
C GLN A 152 7.81 4.32 -9.11
N GLY A 153 6.74 4.09 -8.35
CA GLY A 153 5.70 3.15 -8.70
C GLY A 153 4.67 3.91 -9.51
N ASP A 154 4.75 3.82 -10.81
CA ASP A 154 3.73 4.36 -11.70
C ASP A 154 2.49 3.45 -11.65
N LEU A 155 1.50 3.83 -10.87
CA LEU A 155 0.18 3.17 -10.85
C LEU A 155 -0.57 3.33 -12.19
N GLY A 156 -0.03 4.18 -13.09
CA GLY A 156 -0.66 4.52 -14.38
C GLY A 156 -0.55 3.43 -15.45
N ASN A 157 0.26 2.38 -15.26
CA ASN A 157 0.48 1.35 -16.28
C ASN A 157 -0.21 0.01 -15.98
N PHE A 158 -1.29 0.03 -15.21
CA PHE A 158 -2.13 -1.15 -15.05
C PHE A 158 -3.07 -1.31 -16.25
N GLY A 159 -2.72 -2.28 -17.10
CA GLY A 159 -3.52 -2.96 -18.11
C GLY A 159 -4.59 -2.11 -18.81
N MET A 160 -4.29 -1.73 -20.04
CA MET A 160 -5.27 -1.26 -21.02
C MET A 160 -6.49 -2.20 -21.05
N LEU A 161 -7.52 -1.89 -20.28
CA LEU A 161 -8.89 -2.27 -20.63
C LEU A 161 -9.44 -1.09 -21.43
N ASP A 162 -9.83 -1.43 -22.65
CA ASP A 162 -10.27 -0.59 -23.74
C ASP A 162 -11.11 0.64 -23.39
N SER A 163 -10.86 1.66 -24.19
CA SER A 163 -11.35 3.03 -24.19
C SER A 163 -12.85 3.20 -24.47
N SER A 164 -13.74 2.42 -23.91
CA SER A 164 -15.18 2.55 -24.13
C SER A 164 -16.04 2.46 -22.86
N GLY A 165 -15.56 3.03 -21.76
CA GLY A 165 -16.33 3.14 -20.52
C GLY A 165 -16.48 4.60 -20.10
N SER A 166 -17.41 5.32 -20.71
CA SER A 166 -18.03 6.48 -20.07
C SER A 166 -18.48 6.07 -18.67
N PRO A 167 -18.37 6.92 -17.64
CA PRO A 167 -18.99 6.67 -16.36
C PRO A 167 -20.52 6.84 -16.53
N SER A 168 -21.15 5.84 -17.10
CA SER A 168 -22.59 5.71 -17.00
C SER A 168 -22.88 5.31 -15.56
N ALA A 169 -23.65 6.15 -14.87
CA ALA A 169 -24.35 5.85 -13.66
C ALA A 169 -24.90 4.42 -13.69
N LEU A 170 -24.26 3.52 -12.97
CA LEU A 170 -24.76 2.20 -12.62
C LEU A 170 -23.80 1.62 -11.58
N GLU A 171 -24.14 1.79 -10.33
CA GLU A 171 -24.69 0.74 -9.51
C GLU A 171 -25.13 1.31 -8.16
N SER A 172 -26.36 1.79 -8.15
CA SER A 172 -27.19 1.84 -6.96
C SER A 172 -27.43 0.41 -6.52
N GLY A 173 -26.71 -0.04 -5.50
CA GLY A 173 -27.03 -1.36 -4.97
C GLY A 173 -25.95 -2.07 -4.16
N LEU A 174 -24.98 -1.37 -3.61
CA LEU A 174 -24.17 -1.90 -2.50
C LEU A 174 -24.01 -0.77 -1.49
N ASP A 175 -24.59 -0.99 -0.33
CA ASP A 175 -24.49 -0.16 0.86
C ASP A 175 -23.02 -0.01 1.30
N VAL A 176 -22.26 0.80 0.56
CA VAL A 176 -21.00 1.36 1.03
C VAL A 176 -21.35 2.75 1.52
N THR A 177 -21.82 2.82 2.75
CA THR A 177 -22.11 4.06 3.44
C THR A 177 -20.91 4.99 3.31
N ASN A 178 -21.06 6.07 2.51
CA ASN A 178 -20.25 7.29 2.45
C ASN A 178 -18.81 7.24 1.94
N GLY A 179 -18.39 6.30 1.09
CA GLY A 179 -17.04 6.37 0.50
C GLY A 179 -17.02 6.96 -0.92
N SER A 180 -16.04 7.84 -1.20
CA SER A 180 -15.75 8.33 -2.54
C SER A 180 -14.87 7.35 -3.31
N PHE A 181 -15.25 7.02 -4.55
CA PHE A 181 -14.50 6.11 -5.41
C PHE A 181 -13.41 6.84 -6.21
N PHE A 182 -12.20 6.28 -6.21
CA PHE A 182 -11.04 6.75 -6.98
C PHE A 182 -10.46 5.59 -7.78
N PRO A 183 -10.53 5.63 -9.13
CA PRO A 183 -9.89 4.61 -9.97
C PRO A 183 -8.37 4.74 -9.90
N TYR A 184 -7.63 3.63 -9.99
CA TYR A 184 -6.15 3.66 -9.90
C TYR A 184 -5.51 4.62 -10.89
N ARG A 185 -6.04 4.75 -12.12
CA ARG A 185 -5.57 5.71 -13.13
C ARG A 185 -5.63 7.18 -12.69
N ALA A 186 -6.47 7.50 -11.70
CA ALA A 186 -6.57 8.83 -11.14
C ALA A 186 -5.55 9.09 -10.03
N ILE A 187 -4.91 8.05 -9.53
CA ILE A 187 -3.99 8.12 -8.41
C ILE A 187 -2.56 8.25 -8.94
N LYS A 188 -1.90 9.34 -8.61
CA LYS A 188 -0.49 9.58 -8.93
C LYS A 188 0.44 8.92 -7.92
N ARG A 189 0.12 9.07 -6.63
CA ARG A 189 0.86 8.49 -5.50
C ARG A 189 -0.11 8.24 -4.35
N ALA A 190 0.20 7.25 -3.53
CA ALA A 190 -0.53 7.00 -2.29
C ALA A 190 0.42 6.46 -1.21
N LYS A 191 0.13 6.78 0.03
CA LYS A 191 0.82 6.23 1.20
C LYS A 191 -0.16 6.04 2.37
N THR A 192 0.14 5.11 3.27
CA THR A 192 -0.51 5.07 4.58
C THR A 192 0.02 6.22 5.42
N ILE A 193 -0.82 6.76 6.30
CA ILE A 193 -0.43 7.77 7.27
C ILE A 193 -0.84 7.33 8.67
N PHE A 194 0.03 7.59 9.64
CA PHE A 194 -0.28 7.35 11.03
C PHE A 194 -0.94 8.59 11.62
N ILE A 195 -2.18 8.42 12.11
CA ILE A 195 -2.86 9.46 12.86
C ILE A 195 -2.86 9.03 14.32
N ASP A 196 -2.11 9.75 15.14
CA ASP A 196 -2.20 9.60 16.60
C ASP A 196 -3.56 10.18 17.03
N THR A 197 -4.55 9.32 17.15
CA THR A 197 -5.83 9.71 17.77
C THR A 197 -5.56 9.89 19.27
N PRO A 198 -5.61 11.13 19.80
CA PRO A 198 -5.46 11.33 21.23
C PRO A 198 -6.53 10.51 21.94
N SER A 199 -6.10 9.52 22.72
CA SER A 199 -6.95 8.60 23.45
C SER A 199 -8.00 9.38 24.26
N LEU A 200 -9.27 9.23 23.90
CA LEU A 200 -10.44 9.70 24.62
C LEU A 200 -10.63 8.88 25.93
N HIS A 201 -9.59 8.80 26.75
CA HIS A 201 -9.68 8.28 28.09
C HIS A 201 -9.14 9.30 29.07
N LYS A 202 -9.93 10.36 29.34
CA LYS A 202 -9.85 11.04 30.62
C LYS A 202 -10.71 10.24 31.60
N PRO A 203 -10.13 9.61 32.63
CA PRO A 203 -10.93 9.09 33.71
C PRO A 203 -11.57 10.27 34.42
N SER A 204 -12.90 10.29 34.49
CA SER A 204 -13.67 11.19 35.32
C SER A 204 -13.23 11.03 36.77
N ARG A 205 -12.51 12.01 37.32
CA ARG A 205 -12.34 12.16 38.74
C ARG A 205 -13.72 12.45 39.35
N GLN A 206 -14.30 11.46 39.95
CA GLN A 206 -15.37 11.69 40.94
C GLN A 206 -14.74 12.32 42.18
N LYS A 207 -15.30 13.47 42.57
CA LYS A 207 -15.16 14.05 43.92
C LYS A 207 -16.11 13.35 44.88
#